data_b026e99d0ae56ecfa103bb6f723bf863
#
_entry.id   b026e99d0ae56ecfa103bb6f723bf863
#
_cell.length_a   1.000
_cell.length_b   1.000
_cell.length_c   1.000
_cell.angle_alpha   90.00
_cell.angle_beta   90.00
_cell.angle_gamma   90.00
#
_symmetry.space_group_name_H-M   'P 1'
#
loop_
_entity.id
_entity.type
_entity.pdbx_description
1 polymer ?
#
loop_
_entity_poly.entity_id
_entity_poly.type
_entity_poly.pdbx_seq_one_letter_code
_entity_poly.pdbx_strand_id
1 'polypeptide(L)'
;MSNKKRKNRPRKYSKDLQLLSYNITEEPVEDKYTKQIPKKIIDQLQNIQEKINLKPKDMIPQLMGYIKKYPNAPLFYNYLSAAYAQAGDIKKCESTILENIKKHPDYLFAKLNYADICLRKGEPEKVPGILNHKLDLKLMYPKRSTFHISEFVGFTSIMCKYYNAVGERNAAELLFKNLKHIAPEHAATKQIKRVLYPSLIGQIFNKFRKKWWTFLW
;
A
#
# COMPACT_ATOMS: atom_id res chain seq x y z
N MET A 1 -8.23 -33.89 38.60
CA MET A 1 -7.55 -33.15 37.51
C MET A 1 -8.61 -32.65 36.54
N SER A 2 -8.97 -31.35 36.61
CA SER A 2 -10.10 -30.79 35.85
C SER A 2 -9.57 -30.06 34.63
N ASN A 3 -9.88 -30.62 33.43
CA ASN A 3 -9.56 -30.02 32.13
C ASN A 3 -10.51 -28.86 31.82
N LYS A 4 -10.09 -27.61 32.09
CA LYS A 4 -10.82 -26.41 31.66
C LYS A 4 -10.64 -26.22 30.15
N LYS A 5 -11.63 -26.65 29.35
CA LYS A 5 -11.79 -26.29 27.93
C LYS A 5 -11.92 -24.76 27.82
N ARG A 6 -10.91 -24.09 27.25
CA ARG A 6 -11.01 -22.69 26.85
C ARG A 6 -12.07 -22.57 25.75
N LYS A 7 -13.23 -22.00 26.08
CA LYS A 7 -14.27 -21.63 25.12
C LYS A 7 -13.72 -20.45 24.29
N ASN A 8 -13.39 -20.70 23.02
CA ASN A 8 -13.19 -19.63 22.03
C ASN A 8 -14.52 -18.88 21.87
N ARG A 9 -14.62 -17.68 22.48
CA ARG A 9 -15.72 -16.75 22.20
C ARG A 9 -15.45 -16.13 20.83
N PRO A 10 -16.38 -16.18 19.85
CA PRO A 10 -16.25 -15.44 18.61
C PRO A 10 -16.22 -13.94 18.97
N ARG A 11 -15.20 -13.22 18.50
CA ARG A 11 -15.15 -11.74 18.58
C ARG A 11 -16.37 -11.20 17.83
N LYS A 12 -17.28 -10.53 18.57
CA LYS A 12 -18.38 -9.77 18.01
C LYS A 12 -17.78 -8.61 17.21
N TYR A 13 -17.59 -8.77 15.90
CA TYR A 13 -17.42 -7.63 15.02
C TYR A 13 -18.75 -6.91 14.93
N SER A 14 -18.74 -5.61 15.19
CA SER A 14 -19.93 -4.78 15.30
C SER A 14 -20.75 -4.81 14.00
N LYS A 15 -22.07 -4.81 14.17
CA LYS A 15 -23.08 -4.74 13.10
C LYS A 15 -23.11 -3.42 12.32
N ASP A 16 -22.18 -2.51 12.57
CA ASP A 16 -22.14 -1.16 12.02
C ASP A 16 -20.94 -0.95 11.09
N LEU A 17 -20.83 -1.77 10.05
CA LEU A 17 -20.10 -1.39 8.83
C LEU A 17 -20.96 -0.35 8.09
N GLN A 18 -20.97 0.91 8.58
CA GLN A 18 -21.43 2.02 7.78
C GLN A 18 -20.46 2.13 6.60
N LEU A 19 -20.95 1.82 5.41
CA LEU A 19 -20.26 2.13 4.15
C LEU A 19 -20.13 3.65 4.07
N LEU A 20 -18.99 4.18 4.47
CA LEU A 20 -18.69 5.59 4.32
C LEU A 20 -18.56 5.88 2.84
N SER A 21 -19.51 6.65 2.29
CA SER A 21 -19.50 7.02 0.89
C SER A 21 -18.49 8.13 0.61
N TYR A 22 -17.72 7.98 -0.46
CA TYR A 22 -16.85 9.00 -1.03
C TYR A 22 -16.77 8.83 -2.54
N ASN A 23 -16.41 9.89 -3.25
CA ASN A 23 -16.24 9.88 -4.69
C ASN A 23 -14.82 9.45 -5.04
N ILE A 24 -14.68 8.76 -6.16
CA ILE A 24 -13.39 8.38 -6.76
C ILE A 24 -13.26 9.13 -8.08
N THR A 25 -12.13 9.76 -8.32
CA THR A 25 -11.83 10.53 -9.53
C THR A 25 -10.49 10.12 -10.14
N GLU A 26 -10.39 10.23 -11.45
CA GLU A 26 -9.11 10.14 -12.19
C GLU A 26 -8.44 11.51 -12.33
N GLU A 27 -9.20 12.60 -12.08
CA GLU A 27 -8.68 13.95 -12.11
C GLU A 27 -7.71 14.19 -10.94
N PRO A 28 -6.63 14.99 -11.14
CA PRO A 28 -5.68 15.32 -10.10
C PRO A 28 -6.38 15.94 -8.89
N VAL A 29 -6.17 15.37 -7.72
CA VAL A 29 -6.64 15.93 -6.45
C VAL A 29 -5.49 16.70 -5.82
N GLU A 30 -5.66 18.01 -5.70
CA GLU A 30 -4.66 18.84 -5.03
C GLU A 30 -4.54 18.47 -3.56
N ASP A 31 -3.30 18.37 -3.10
CA ASP A 31 -2.98 18.18 -1.70
C ASP A 31 -1.92 19.19 -1.21
N LYS A 32 -1.71 19.24 0.10
CA LYS A 32 -0.73 20.16 0.72
C LYS A 32 0.71 19.92 0.24
N TYR A 33 1.03 18.74 -0.28
CA TYR A 33 2.37 18.33 -0.67
C TYR A 33 2.70 18.69 -2.13
N THR A 34 1.68 18.78 -3.00
CA THR A 34 1.86 19.10 -4.42
C THR A 34 1.91 20.61 -4.68
N LYS A 35 1.34 21.43 -3.78
CA LYS A 35 1.27 22.91 -3.95
C LYS A 35 2.62 23.58 -4.13
N GLN A 36 3.70 23.05 -3.57
CA GLN A 36 5.05 23.59 -3.67
C GLN A 36 5.80 23.15 -4.94
N ILE A 37 5.22 22.23 -5.71
CA ILE A 37 5.85 21.66 -6.89
C ILE A 37 5.36 22.45 -8.12
N PRO A 38 6.27 22.96 -8.97
CA PRO A 38 5.87 23.64 -10.19
C PRO A 38 4.97 22.77 -11.06
N LYS A 39 3.91 23.37 -11.63
CA LYS A 39 2.96 22.68 -12.49
C LYS A 39 3.65 21.89 -13.61
N LYS A 40 4.68 22.46 -14.25
CA LYS A 40 5.48 21.77 -15.28
C LYS A 40 6.02 20.41 -14.82
N ILE A 41 6.37 20.26 -13.54
CA ILE A 41 6.87 18.99 -13.00
C ILE A 41 5.69 18.06 -12.71
N ILE A 42 4.58 18.60 -12.20
CA ILE A 42 3.35 17.83 -11.99
C ILE A 42 2.87 17.23 -13.32
N ASP A 43 2.85 18.02 -14.39
CA ASP A 43 2.44 17.58 -15.73
C ASP A 43 3.37 16.47 -16.31
N GLN A 44 4.59 16.36 -15.78
CA GLN A 44 5.55 15.33 -16.18
C GLN A 44 5.49 14.03 -15.35
N LEU A 45 4.66 13.94 -14.32
CA LEU A 45 4.65 12.80 -13.40
C LEU A 45 4.33 11.47 -14.11
N GLN A 46 3.42 11.48 -15.08
CA GLN A 46 3.12 10.28 -15.86
C GLN A 46 4.35 9.82 -16.66
N ASN A 47 5.04 10.71 -17.32
CA ASN A 47 6.29 10.42 -18.06
C ASN A 47 7.39 9.91 -17.12
N ILE A 48 7.50 10.47 -15.90
CA ILE A 48 8.42 9.97 -14.87
C ILE A 48 8.11 8.53 -14.53
N GLN A 49 6.84 8.19 -14.32
CA GLN A 49 6.41 6.82 -14.02
C GLN A 49 6.72 5.84 -15.16
N GLU A 50 6.46 6.24 -16.39
CA GLU A 50 6.79 5.44 -17.58
C GLU A 50 8.30 5.19 -17.68
N LYS A 51 9.11 6.23 -17.47
CA LYS A 51 10.58 6.12 -17.48
C LYS A 51 11.10 5.23 -16.36
N ILE A 52 10.50 5.27 -15.17
CA ILE A 52 10.85 4.35 -14.07
C ILE A 52 10.60 2.90 -14.48
N ASN A 53 9.50 2.62 -15.19
CA ASN A 53 9.20 1.27 -15.65
C ASN A 53 10.18 0.77 -16.73
N LEU A 54 10.67 1.66 -17.59
CA LEU A 54 11.54 1.32 -18.72
C LEU A 54 13.03 1.40 -18.36
N LYS A 55 13.45 2.45 -17.65
CA LYS A 55 14.86 2.76 -17.34
C LYS A 55 15.01 3.25 -15.90
N PRO A 56 14.73 2.38 -14.90
CA PRO A 56 14.68 2.80 -13.49
C PRO A 56 16.00 3.42 -13.00
N LYS A 57 17.15 2.86 -13.42
CA LYS A 57 18.46 3.35 -12.97
C LYS A 57 18.74 4.78 -13.43
N ASP A 58 18.29 5.15 -14.62
CA ASP A 58 18.52 6.50 -15.19
C ASP A 58 17.69 7.56 -14.44
N MET A 59 16.57 7.14 -13.84
CA MET A 59 15.69 8.05 -13.10
C MET A 59 16.16 8.33 -11.68
N ILE A 60 16.97 7.48 -11.07
CA ILE A 60 17.43 7.62 -9.69
C ILE A 60 18.13 8.96 -9.44
N PRO A 61 19.15 9.39 -10.23
CA PRO A 61 19.82 10.69 -10.02
C PRO A 61 18.86 11.87 -10.14
N GLN A 62 17.95 11.83 -11.10
CA GLN A 62 16.96 12.90 -11.31
C GLN A 62 16.00 13.02 -10.12
N LEU A 63 15.50 11.87 -9.60
CA LEU A 63 14.60 11.85 -8.45
C LEU A 63 15.30 12.31 -7.17
N MET A 64 16.55 11.95 -6.97
CA MET A 64 17.37 12.47 -5.87
C MET A 64 17.54 14.00 -5.98
N GLY A 65 17.73 14.52 -7.19
CA GLY A 65 17.75 15.96 -7.45
C GLY A 65 16.44 16.66 -7.09
N TYR A 66 15.30 16.05 -7.44
CA TYR A 66 13.98 16.57 -7.03
C TYR A 66 13.78 16.55 -5.51
N ILE A 67 14.18 15.49 -4.81
CA ILE A 67 14.12 15.44 -3.34
C ILE A 67 14.96 16.54 -2.70
N LYS A 68 16.17 16.79 -3.22
CA LYS A 68 17.02 17.87 -2.74
C LYS A 68 16.37 19.25 -2.96
N LYS A 69 15.72 19.44 -4.10
CA LYS A 69 15.08 20.73 -4.46
C LYS A 69 13.72 20.93 -3.78
N TYR A 70 12.98 19.85 -3.53
CA TYR A 70 11.64 19.86 -2.96
C TYR A 70 11.55 18.87 -1.77
N PRO A 71 12.25 19.15 -0.65
CA PRO A 71 12.39 18.19 0.45
C PRO A 71 11.07 17.84 1.14
N ASN A 72 10.07 18.71 1.04
CA ASN A 72 8.73 18.52 1.62
C ASN A 72 7.74 17.88 0.62
N ALA A 73 8.22 17.34 -0.48
CA ALA A 73 7.40 16.68 -1.49
C ALA A 73 7.55 15.14 -1.45
N PRO A 74 6.75 14.45 -0.63
CA PRO A 74 6.85 13.00 -0.39
C PRO A 74 6.67 12.15 -1.63
N LEU A 75 6.03 12.68 -2.66
CA LEU A 75 5.81 11.96 -3.90
C LEU A 75 7.13 11.57 -4.59
N PHE A 76 8.19 12.40 -4.50
CA PHE A 76 9.48 12.06 -5.10
C PHE A 76 10.18 10.91 -4.38
N TYR A 77 9.97 10.75 -3.06
CA TYR A 77 10.41 9.57 -2.33
C TYR A 77 9.68 8.32 -2.81
N ASN A 78 8.36 8.40 -3.13
CA ASN A 78 7.63 7.28 -3.69
C ASN A 78 8.20 6.86 -5.05
N TYR A 79 8.43 7.81 -5.95
CA TYR A 79 9.03 7.52 -7.25
C TYR A 79 10.46 6.97 -7.11
N LEU A 80 11.26 7.51 -6.19
CA LEU A 80 12.61 7.00 -5.93
C LEU A 80 12.57 5.57 -5.37
N SER A 81 11.67 5.26 -4.43
CA SER A 81 11.51 3.90 -3.93
C SER A 81 11.05 2.94 -5.01
N ALA A 82 10.15 3.37 -5.90
CA ALA A 82 9.72 2.57 -7.06
C ALA A 82 10.88 2.33 -8.04
N ALA A 83 11.70 3.36 -8.32
CA ALA A 83 12.87 3.21 -9.19
C ALA A 83 13.89 2.23 -8.60
N TYR A 84 14.17 2.30 -7.29
CA TYR A 84 15.04 1.32 -6.63
C TYR A 84 14.46 -0.09 -6.67
N ALA A 85 13.15 -0.26 -6.43
CA ALA A 85 12.49 -1.57 -6.51
C ALA A 85 12.60 -2.18 -7.92
N GLN A 86 12.34 -1.39 -8.97
CA GLN A 86 12.47 -1.82 -10.37
C GLN A 86 13.93 -2.10 -10.76
N ALA A 87 14.88 -1.38 -10.18
CA ALA A 87 16.31 -1.63 -10.37
C ALA A 87 16.83 -2.84 -9.59
N GLY A 88 16.00 -3.48 -8.75
CA GLY A 88 16.38 -4.61 -7.90
C GLY A 88 17.12 -4.23 -6.61
N ASP A 89 17.29 -2.94 -6.31
CA ASP A 89 17.93 -2.47 -5.07
C ASP A 89 16.90 -2.37 -3.93
N ILE A 90 16.52 -3.53 -3.40
CA ILE A 90 15.49 -3.63 -2.35
C ILE A 90 15.91 -2.92 -1.07
N LYS A 91 17.20 -2.92 -0.73
CA LYS A 91 17.69 -2.24 0.48
C LYS A 91 17.48 -0.73 0.39
N LYS A 92 17.84 -0.11 -0.74
CA LYS A 92 17.60 1.33 -0.96
C LYS A 92 16.11 1.65 -1.12
N CYS A 93 15.33 0.78 -1.72
CA CYS A 93 13.87 0.93 -1.76
C CYS A 93 13.30 1.03 -0.33
N GLU A 94 13.61 0.05 0.54
CA GLU A 94 13.10 0.05 1.92
C GLU A 94 13.61 1.27 2.72
N SER A 95 14.90 1.62 2.63
CA SER A 95 15.44 2.79 3.33
C SER A 95 14.78 4.10 2.87
N THR A 96 14.50 4.23 1.58
CA THR A 96 13.78 5.40 1.03
C THR A 96 12.35 5.48 1.55
N ILE A 97 11.65 4.35 1.67
CA ILE A 97 10.30 4.31 2.24
C ILE A 97 10.32 4.68 3.73
N LEU A 98 11.29 4.17 4.50
CA LEU A 98 11.45 4.51 5.92
C LEU A 98 11.80 5.99 6.12
N GLU A 99 12.61 6.57 5.25
CA GLU A 99 12.90 8.00 5.27
C GLU A 99 11.63 8.82 4.97
N ASN A 100 10.85 8.40 3.96
CA ASN A 100 9.61 9.07 3.59
C ASN A 100 8.60 9.08 4.73
N ILE A 101 8.32 7.94 5.35
CA ILE A 101 7.34 7.87 6.46
C ILE A 101 7.81 8.66 7.69
N LYS A 102 9.11 8.71 7.97
CA LYS A 102 9.69 9.51 9.05
C LYS A 102 9.52 11.01 8.82
N LYS A 103 9.74 11.48 7.58
CA LYS A 103 9.62 12.90 7.20
C LYS A 103 8.17 13.34 6.97
N HIS A 104 7.34 12.43 6.47
CA HIS A 104 5.98 12.71 6.03
C HIS A 104 4.98 11.69 6.61
N PRO A 105 4.81 11.63 7.95
CA PRO A 105 4.02 10.60 8.63
C PRO A 105 2.53 10.62 8.26
N ASP A 106 2.01 11.77 7.78
CA ASP A 106 0.61 11.91 7.36
C ASP A 106 0.36 11.63 5.87
N TYR A 107 1.43 11.39 5.11
CA TYR A 107 1.28 11.13 3.68
C TYR A 107 0.82 9.70 3.43
N LEU A 108 -0.33 9.56 2.76
CA LEU A 108 -0.98 8.26 2.56
C LEU A 108 -0.04 7.21 1.96
N PHE A 109 0.59 7.55 0.83
CA PHE A 109 1.43 6.57 0.13
C PHE A 109 2.68 6.16 0.92
N ALA A 110 3.24 7.04 1.78
CA ALA A 110 4.32 6.64 2.68
C ALA A 110 3.83 5.58 3.69
N LYS A 111 2.63 5.76 4.27
CA LYS A 111 2.00 4.78 5.15
C LYS A 111 1.73 3.46 4.43
N LEU A 112 1.16 3.51 3.22
CA LEU A 112 0.84 2.32 2.45
C LEU A 112 2.09 1.53 2.06
N ASN A 113 3.15 2.22 1.61
CA ASN A 113 4.41 1.58 1.27
C ASN A 113 5.07 0.94 2.49
N TYR A 114 5.02 1.59 3.66
CA TYR A 114 5.55 1.01 4.90
C TYR A 114 4.72 -0.18 5.38
N ALA A 115 3.39 -0.08 5.29
CA ALA A 115 2.50 -1.20 5.57
C ALA A 115 2.79 -2.41 4.64
N ASP A 116 3.08 -2.16 3.36
CA ASP A 116 3.45 -3.24 2.42
C ASP A 116 4.77 -3.93 2.81
N ILE A 117 5.76 -3.17 3.29
CA ILE A 117 7.00 -3.75 3.83
C ILE A 117 6.67 -4.67 5.01
N CYS A 118 5.87 -4.21 5.98
CA CYS A 118 5.50 -4.99 7.14
C CYS A 118 4.75 -6.28 6.74
N LEU A 119 3.79 -6.18 5.81
CA LEU A 119 3.06 -7.35 5.30
C LEU A 119 3.97 -8.36 4.59
N ARG A 120 4.95 -7.87 3.81
CA ARG A 120 5.95 -8.74 3.17
C ARG A 120 6.88 -9.42 4.16
N LYS A 121 7.17 -8.77 5.30
CA LYS A 121 7.97 -9.32 6.40
C LYS A 121 7.18 -10.25 7.33
N GLY A 122 5.87 -10.40 7.11
CA GLY A 122 5.00 -11.24 7.94
C GLY A 122 4.61 -10.60 9.28
N GLU A 123 4.58 -9.26 9.33
CA GLU A 123 4.27 -8.43 10.49
C GLU A 123 2.92 -7.68 10.31
N PRO A 124 1.79 -8.39 10.03
CA PRO A 124 0.52 -7.72 9.76
C PRO A 124 -0.02 -6.96 10.98
N GLU A 125 0.37 -7.31 12.19
CA GLU A 125 -0.04 -6.65 13.44
C GLU A 125 0.40 -5.18 13.51
N LYS A 126 1.41 -4.77 12.73
CA LYS A 126 1.88 -3.38 12.65
C LYS A 126 0.97 -2.49 11.80
N VAL A 127 0.22 -3.08 10.86
CA VAL A 127 -0.57 -2.32 9.86
C VAL A 127 -1.61 -1.40 10.51
N PRO A 128 -2.41 -1.82 11.51
CA PRO A 128 -3.37 -0.92 12.15
C PRO A 128 -2.70 0.30 12.78
N GLY A 129 -1.56 0.15 13.45
CA GLY A 129 -0.81 1.27 14.04
C GLY A 129 -0.30 2.25 12.98
N ILE A 130 0.22 1.77 11.84
CA ILE A 130 0.68 2.59 10.71
C ILE A 130 -0.47 3.43 10.15
N LEU A 131 -1.67 2.86 10.07
CA LEU A 131 -2.89 3.52 9.58
C LEU A 131 -3.66 4.26 10.68
N ASN A 132 -3.06 4.48 11.86
CA ASN A 132 -3.70 5.13 13.02
C ASN A 132 -5.02 4.46 13.43
N HIS A 133 -5.12 3.13 13.29
CA HIS A 133 -6.32 2.32 13.51
C HIS A 133 -7.54 2.72 12.66
N LYS A 134 -7.31 3.42 11.56
CA LYS A 134 -8.36 3.86 10.62
C LYS A 134 -8.25 3.04 9.33
N LEU A 135 -9.02 1.98 9.28
CA LEU A 135 -8.98 0.99 8.20
C LEU A 135 -9.95 1.34 7.04
N ASP A 136 -10.20 2.62 6.84
CA ASP A 136 -10.98 3.19 5.75
C ASP A 136 -10.45 4.59 5.37
N LEU A 137 -10.46 4.95 4.08
CA LEU A 137 -9.97 6.24 3.59
C LEU A 137 -10.74 7.42 4.17
N LYS A 138 -12.07 7.30 4.27
CA LYS A 138 -12.92 8.36 4.83
C LYS A 138 -12.65 8.57 6.33
N LEU A 139 -12.37 7.50 7.05
CA LEU A 139 -11.96 7.59 8.46
C LEU A 139 -10.57 8.24 8.61
N MET A 140 -9.65 7.96 7.69
CA MET A 140 -8.31 8.59 7.70
C MET A 140 -8.40 10.08 7.38
N TYR A 141 -9.28 10.47 6.46
CA TYR A 141 -9.42 11.83 5.94
C TYR A 141 -10.88 12.29 6.03
N PRO A 142 -11.46 12.51 7.22
CA PRO A 142 -12.89 12.74 7.41
C PRO A 142 -13.43 13.99 6.71
N LYS A 143 -12.56 14.98 6.46
CA LYS A 143 -12.91 16.23 5.74
C LYS A 143 -12.92 16.09 4.22
N ARG A 144 -12.37 14.98 3.66
CA ARG A 144 -12.33 14.75 2.22
C ARG A 144 -13.53 13.93 1.79
N SER A 145 -14.19 14.35 0.70
CA SER A 145 -15.29 13.63 0.05
C SER A 145 -14.88 12.98 -1.27
N THR A 146 -13.67 13.28 -1.76
CA THR A 146 -13.17 12.79 -3.04
C THR A 146 -11.73 12.31 -2.88
N PHE A 147 -11.43 11.16 -3.47
CA PHE A 147 -10.10 10.56 -3.50
C PHE A 147 -9.71 10.26 -4.95
N HIS A 148 -8.42 10.44 -5.25
CA HIS A 148 -7.90 10.01 -6.54
C HIS A 148 -7.91 8.47 -6.63
N ILE A 149 -8.13 7.93 -7.83
CA ILE A 149 -8.18 6.48 -8.06
C ILE A 149 -6.94 5.75 -7.54
N SER A 150 -5.75 6.35 -7.65
CA SER A 150 -4.52 5.75 -7.11
C SER A 150 -4.52 5.62 -5.59
N GLU A 151 -5.16 6.55 -4.85
CA GLU A 151 -5.29 6.48 -3.40
C GLU A 151 -6.23 5.33 -3.02
N PHE A 152 -7.37 5.22 -3.72
CA PHE A 152 -8.32 4.12 -3.52
C PHE A 152 -7.68 2.77 -3.81
N VAL A 153 -7.05 2.63 -4.98
CA VAL A 153 -6.39 1.38 -5.40
C VAL A 153 -5.27 0.99 -4.44
N GLY A 154 -4.42 1.95 -4.08
CA GLY A 154 -3.31 1.70 -3.14
C GLY A 154 -3.79 1.25 -1.78
N PHE A 155 -4.73 2.02 -1.19
CA PHE A 155 -5.31 1.71 0.12
C PHE A 155 -6.02 0.36 0.15
N THR A 156 -6.94 0.14 -0.80
CA THR A 156 -7.74 -1.09 -0.87
C THR A 156 -6.84 -2.31 -1.10
N SER A 157 -5.78 -2.17 -1.89
CA SER A 157 -4.80 -3.25 -2.10
C SER A 157 -4.08 -3.64 -0.81
N ILE A 158 -3.63 -2.66 -0.02
CA ILE A 158 -3.01 -2.92 1.28
C ILE A 158 -4.00 -3.57 2.24
N MET A 159 -5.25 -3.10 2.28
CA MET A 159 -6.28 -3.69 3.14
C MET A 159 -6.63 -5.12 2.72
N CYS A 160 -6.69 -5.44 1.42
CA CYS A 160 -6.85 -6.83 0.95
C CYS A 160 -5.71 -7.73 1.44
N LYS A 161 -4.46 -7.26 1.31
CA LYS A 161 -3.28 -8.01 1.79
C LYS A 161 -3.32 -8.19 3.31
N TYR A 162 -3.66 -7.14 4.05
CA TYR A 162 -3.78 -7.16 5.51
C TYR A 162 -4.82 -8.17 5.98
N TYR A 163 -6.06 -8.06 5.50
CA TYR A 163 -7.13 -8.98 5.91
C TYR A 163 -6.83 -10.42 5.52
N ASN A 164 -6.23 -10.64 4.35
CA ASN A 164 -5.77 -11.99 3.97
C ASN A 164 -4.67 -12.52 4.91
N ALA A 165 -3.75 -11.66 5.35
CA ALA A 165 -2.65 -12.05 6.25
C ALA A 165 -3.13 -12.39 7.66
N VAL A 166 -4.17 -11.71 8.17
CA VAL A 166 -4.76 -11.97 9.49
C VAL A 166 -5.87 -13.03 9.46
N GLY A 167 -6.14 -13.65 8.31
CA GLY A 167 -7.11 -14.73 8.15
C GLY A 167 -8.57 -14.27 7.93
N GLU A 168 -8.81 -12.97 7.82
CA GLU A 168 -10.15 -12.40 7.57
C GLU A 168 -10.49 -12.43 6.07
N ARG A 169 -10.59 -13.64 5.54
CA ARG A 169 -10.75 -13.89 4.09
C ARG A 169 -11.95 -13.19 3.49
N ASN A 170 -13.09 -13.19 4.17
CA ASN A 170 -14.32 -12.59 3.67
C ASN A 170 -14.18 -11.08 3.49
N ALA A 171 -13.50 -10.40 4.43
CA ALA A 171 -13.22 -8.96 4.32
C ALA A 171 -12.27 -8.67 3.14
N ALA A 172 -11.23 -9.48 2.97
CA ALA A 172 -10.32 -9.34 1.84
C ALA A 172 -11.02 -9.52 0.48
N GLU A 173 -11.93 -10.48 0.37
CA GLU A 173 -12.70 -10.75 -0.86
C GLU A 173 -13.72 -9.65 -1.18
N LEU A 174 -14.37 -9.09 -0.15
CA LEU A 174 -15.30 -7.96 -0.32
C LEU A 174 -14.55 -6.74 -0.88
N LEU A 175 -13.40 -6.41 -0.30
CA LEU A 175 -12.56 -5.31 -0.77
C LEU A 175 -12.02 -5.57 -2.18
N PHE A 176 -11.66 -6.80 -2.50
CA PHE A 176 -11.23 -7.17 -3.84
C PHE A 176 -12.35 -7.03 -4.88
N LYS A 177 -13.61 -7.36 -4.53
CA LYS A 177 -14.76 -7.11 -5.41
C LYS A 177 -14.89 -5.62 -5.75
N ASN A 178 -14.77 -4.75 -4.75
CA ASN A 178 -14.81 -3.30 -4.95
C ASN A 178 -13.65 -2.83 -5.83
N LEU A 179 -12.43 -3.31 -5.55
CA LEU A 179 -11.24 -3.00 -6.33
C LEU A 179 -11.40 -3.43 -7.80
N LYS A 180 -11.94 -4.64 -8.03
CA LYS A 180 -12.20 -5.16 -9.37
C LYS A 180 -13.30 -4.39 -10.11
N HIS A 181 -14.30 -3.89 -9.38
CA HIS A 181 -15.38 -3.09 -9.97
C HIS A 181 -14.88 -1.70 -10.42
N ILE A 182 -14.08 -1.04 -9.59
CA ILE A 182 -13.61 0.33 -9.86
C ILE A 182 -12.40 0.38 -10.79
N ALA A 183 -11.46 -0.57 -10.64
CA ALA A 183 -10.19 -0.56 -11.39
C ALA A 183 -9.82 -1.96 -11.89
N PRO A 184 -10.63 -2.59 -12.79
CA PRO A 184 -10.47 -3.99 -13.20
C PRO A 184 -9.12 -4.28 -13.86
N GLU A 185 -8.64 -3.35 -14.69
CA GLU A 185 -7.42 -3.53 -15.48
C GLU A 185 -6.14 -3.04 -14.76
N HIS A 186 -6.29 -2.41 -13.61
CA HIS A 186 -5.15 -1.88 -12.88
C HIS A 186 -4.20 -3.01 -12.42
N ALA A 187 -2.88 -2.77 -12.53
CA ALA A 187 -1.85 -3.76 -12.20
C ALA A 187 -1.98 -4.29 -10.75
N ALA A 188 -2.31 -3.40 -9.80
CA ALA A 188 -2.54 -3.77 -8.41
C ALA A 188 -3.73 -4.72 -8.25
N THR A 189 -4.83 -4.52 -8.99
CA THR A 189 -5.99 -5.42 -8.99
C THR A 189 -5.60 -6.82 -9.45
N LYS A 190 -4.81 -6.91 -10.53
CA LYS A 190 -4.27 -8.18 -11.04
C LYS A 190 -3.33 -8.83 -10.01
N GLN A 191 -2.53 -8.03 -9.30
CA GLN A 191 -1.65 -8.52 -8.23
C GLN A 191 -2.46 -9.06 -7.04
N ILE A 192 -3.48 -8.35 -6.56
CA ILE A 192 -4.34 -8.79 -5.45
C ILE A 192 -5.06 -10.08 -5.80
N LYS A 193 -5.55 -10.23 -7.04
CA LYS A 193 -6.12 -11.50 -7.52
C LYS A 193 -5.16 -12.67 -7.31
N ARG A 194 -3.87 -12.51 -7.64
CA ARG A 194 -2.84 -13.55 -7.45
C ARG A 194 -2.55 -13.84 -5.97
N VAL A 195 -2.63 -12.81 -5.12
CA VAL A 195 -2.45 -12.96 -3.66
C VAL A 195 -3.62 -13.73 -3.04
N LEU A 196 -4.84 -13.39 -3.41
CA LEU A 196 -6.04 -14.03 -2.86
C LEU A 196 -6.30 -15.41 -3.48
N TYR A 197 -6.00 -15.60 -4.75
CA TYR A 197 -6.25 -16.83 -5.50
C TYR A 197 -4.94 -17.34 -6.14
N PRO A 198 -3.98 -17.78 -5.34
CA PRO A 198 -2.71 -18.27 -5.87
C PRO A 198 -2.93 -19.55 -6.68
N SER A 199 -2.24 -19.68 -7.81
CA SER A 199 -2.21 -20.93 -8.57
C SER A 199 -1.65 -22.07 -7.72
N LEU A 200 -1.90 -23.34 -8.12
CA LEU A 200 -1.37 -24.52 -7.43
C LEU A 200 0.16 -24.42 -7.23
N ILE A 201 0.89 -23.98 -8.26
CA ILE A 201 2.32 -23.74 -8.19
C ILE A 201 2.65 -22.64 -7.18
N GLY A 202 1.89 -21.53 -7.18
CA GLY A 202 2.05 -20.43 -6.22
C GLY A 202 1.77 -20.85 -4.77
N GLN A 203 0.86 -21.81 -4.55
CA GLN A 203 0.60 -22.37 -3.21
C GLN A 203 1.79 -23.17 -2.71
N ILE A 204 2.42 -23.97 -3.57
CA ILE A 204 3.63 -24.74 -3.26
C ILE A 204 4.78 -23.78 -2.89
N PHE A 205 5.05 -22.76 -3.71
CA PHE A 205 6.09 -21.77 -3.44
C PHE A 205 5.83 -20.99 -2.14
N ASN A 206 4.59 -20.61 -1.84
CA ASN A 206 4.25 -19.94 -0.58
C ASN A 206 4.45 -20.84 0.64
N LYS A 207 4.19 -22.15 0.51
CA LYS A 207 4.42 -23.14 1.57
C LYS A 207 5.92 -23.33 1.85
N PHE A 208 6.75 -23.35 0.82
CA PHE A 208 8.20 -23.41 0.95
C PHE A 208 8.78 -22.11 1.50
N ARG A 209 8.34 -20.95 1.05
CA ARG A 209 8.80 -19.64 1.54
C ARG A 209 8.53 -19.47 3.04
N LYS A 210 7.37 -19.87 3.56
CA LYS A 210 7.10 -19.89 5.01
C LYS A 210 8.06 -20.82 5.76
N LYS A 211 8.45 -21.96 5.18
CA LYS A 211 9.35 -22.94 5.80
C LYS A 211 10.82 -22.49 5.82
N TRP A 212 11.26 -21.71 4.83
CA TRP A 212 12.64 -21.20 4.78
C TRP A 212 12.90 -20.06 5.77
N TRP A 213 11.88 -19.29 6.14
CA TRP A 213 12.00 -18.21 7.13
C TRP A 213 12.09 -18.73 8.58
N THR A 214 11.59 -19.95 8.86
CA THR A 214 11.68 -20.58 10.19
C THR A 214 13.01 -21.30 10.41
N PHE A 215 13.86 -21.43 9.38
CA PHE A 215 15.18 -22.11 9.47
C PHE A 215 16.39 -21.16 9.53
N LEU A 216 16.18 -19.84 9.49
CA LEU A 216 17.23 -18.83 9.49
C LEU A 216 17.24 -17.94 10.76
N TRP A 217 16.60 -18.42 11.84
CA TRP A 217 16.74 -17.88 13.21
C TRP A 217 17.00 -18.98 14.20
#